data_3bfa493e13ecad96227ba3a279b2af7b
#
_entry.id   3bfa493e13ecad96227ba3a279b2af7b
#
_cell.length_a   1.000
_cell.length_b   1.000
_cell.length_c   1.000
_cell.angle_alpha   90.00
_cell.angle_beta   90.00
_cell.angle_gamma   90.00
#
_symmetry.space_group_name_H-M   'P 1'
#
loop_
_entity.id
_entity.type
_entity.pdbx_description
1 polymer ?
#
loop_
_entity_poly.entity_id
_entity_poly.type
_entity_poly.pdbx_seq_one_letter_code
_entity_poly.pdbx_strand_id
1 'polypeptide(L)'
;MADLKILILAGDAAESLEVMYPYQRLIEEGYDVRIAAPTRKKLHFVVHDFEPGYDTYTEKPGYSWDADIAFAEVNPAEYVALVVPGGRAPEYIRNNADCRRIVQHFFEQNKPVAQICHAPLALAAAGVLKGKKTAAYPQLEPDVKAAGAEFVNSEAVIDGNLVSARAWPDHPAWMREFIKL
;
A
#
# COMPACT_ATOMS: atom_id res chain seq x y z
N MET A 1 -2.58 10.56 25.58
CA MET A 1 -1.82 10.94 24.36
C MET A 1 -2.82 10.91 23.22
N ALA A 2 -2.81 11.89 22.32
CA ALA A 2 -3.66 11.80 21.12
C ALA A 2 -3.22 10.56 20.34
N ASP A 3 -4.16 9.69 19.96
CA ASP A 3 -3.85 8.49 19.21
C ASP A 3 -3.31 8.88 17.84
N LEU A 4 -2.06 8.53 17.56
CA LEU A 4 -1.44 8.78 16.26
C LEU A 4 -2.15 7.95 15.22
N LYS A 5 -2.66 8.62 14.16
CA LYS A 5 -3.43 7.96 13.11
C LYS A 5 -2.55 7.51 11.96
N ILE A 6 -2.77 6.27 11.49
CA ILE A 6 -2.17 5.74 10.25
C ILE A 6 -3.28 5.46 9.24
N LEU A 7 -3.04 5.82 7.98
CA LEU A 7 -3.98 5.62 6.89
C LEU A 7 -3.57 4.42 6.04
N ILE A 8 -4.52 3.55 5.71
CA ILE A 8 -4.36 2.49 4.71
C ILE A 8 -5.24 2.84 3.51
N LEU A 9 -4.66 2.98 2.32
CA LEU A 9 -5.44 3.16 1.07
C LEU A 9 -5.80 1.80 0.50
N ALA A 10 -7.08 1.49 0.44
CA ALA A 10 -7.57 0.22 -0.06
C ALA A 10 -8.71 0.41 -1.07
N GLY A 11 -9.21 -0.69 -1.58
CA GLY A 11 -10.36 -0.77 -2.47
C GLY A 11 -10.81 -2.21 -2.63
N ASP A 12 -11.84 -2.45 -3.41
CA ASP A 12 -12.19 -3.82 -3.81
C ASP A 12 -10.99 -4.49 -4.50
N ALA A 13 -10.86 -5.77 -4.30
CA ALA A 13 -9.76 -6.59 -4.81
C ALA A 13 -8.36 -6.18 -4.30
N ALA A 14 -8.26 -5.49 -3.16
CA ALA A 14 -7.02 -5.43 -2.41
C ALA A 14 -6.67 -6.84 -1.89
N GLU A 15 -5.39 -7.18 -1.79
CA GLU A 15 -4.98 -8.48 -1.23
C GLU A 15 -5.26 -8.50 0.27
N SER A 16 -5.94 -9.55 0.75
CA SER A 16 -6.45 -9.64 2.12
C SER A 16 -5.36 -9.50 3.18
N LEU A 17 -4.24 -10.24 3.03
CA LEU A 17 -3.15 -10.20 4.01
C LEU A 17 -2.39 -8.87 3.96
N GLU A 18 -2.27 -8.27 2.77
CA GLU A 18 -1.57 -6.99 2.61
C GLU A 18 -2.33 -5.81 3.22
N VAL A 19 -3.65 -5.96 3.44
CA VAL A 19 -4.45 -5.02 4.22
C VAL A 19 -4.45 -5.40 5.71
N MET A 20 -4.79 -6.66 6.03
CA MET A 20 -5.09 -7.07 7.40
C MET A 20 -3.85 -7.20 8.27
N TYR A 21 -2.71 -7.64 7.72
CA TYR A 21 -1.49 -7.74 8.50
C TYR A 21 -1.00 -6.37 8.98
N PRO A 22 -0.77 -5.35 8.12
CA PRO A 22 -0.40 -4.03 8.61
C PRO A 22 -1.49 -3.41 9.50
N TYR A 23 -2.77 -3.61 9.20
CA TYR A 23 -3.87 -3.11 10.03
C TYR A 23 -3.74 -3.59 11.48
N GLN A 24 -3.65 -4.90 11.70
CA GLN A 24 -3.55 -5.48 13.03
C GLN A 24 -2.21 -5.16 13.70
N ARG A 25 -1.12 -5.24 12.94
CA ARG A 25 0.23 -4.98 13.45
C ARG A 25 0.41 -3.56 13.95
N LEU A 26 -0.19 -2.58 13.27
CA LEU A 26 -0.12 -1.18 13.68
C LEU A 26 -1.04 -0.87 14.86
N ILE A 27 -2.20 -1.53 14.96
CA ILE A 27 -3.05 -1.46 16.17
C ILE A 27 -2.30 -2.02 17.39
N GLU A 28 -1.58 -3.13 17.22
CA GLU A 28 -0.75 -3.73 18.26
C GLU A 28 0.35 -2.76 18.76
N GLU A 29 0.89 -1.90 17.88
CA GLU A 29 1.81 -0.82 18.23
C GLU A 29 1.12 0.40 18.86
N GLY A 30 -0.20 0.42 18.96
CA GLY A 30 -0.98 1.48 19.62
C GLY A 30 -1.42 2.61 18.69
N TYR A 31 -1.39 2.43 17.37
CA TYR A 31 -1.90 3.42 16.42
C TYR A 31 -3.41 3.31 16.21
N ASP A 32 -4.07 4.44 15.93
CA ASP A 32 -5.43 4.48 15.36
C ASP A 32 -5.34 4.28 13.83
N VAL A 33 -5.66 3.09 13.36
CA VAL A 33 -5.54 2.72 11.95
C VAL A 33 -6.86 2.88 11.23
N ARG A 34 -6.87 3.62 10.12
CA ARG A 34 -8.05 3.88 9.31
C ARG A 34 -7.88 3.38 7.89
N ILE A 35 -8.89 2.69 7.38
CA ILE A 35 -8.95 2.23 5.99
C ILE A 35 -9.76 3.23 5.18
N ALA A 36 -9.09 3.87 4.22
CA ALA A 36 -9.72 4.73 3.23
C ALA A 36 -9.92 4.01 1.90
N ALA A 37 -11.02 4.29 1.22
CA ALA A 37 -11.37 3.74 -0.08
C ALA A 37 -12.01 4.80 -0.98
N PRO A 38 -12.25 4.53 -2.28
CA PRO A 38 -12.93 5.50 -3.16
C PRO A 38 -14.26 5.99 -2.60
N THR A 39 -15.00 5.12 -1.93
CA THR A 39 -16.25 5.45 -1.22
C THR A 39 -16.34 4.66 0.08
N ARG A 40 -17.11 5.17 1.05
CA ARG A 40 -17.45 4.41 2.25
C ARG A 40 -18.37 3.24 1.89
N LYS A 41 -17.84 2.05 1.93
CA LYS A 41 -18.59 0.81 1.63
C LYS A 41 -17.91 -0.39 2.27
N LYS A 42 -18.59 -1.53 2.26
CA LYS A 42 -17.95 -2.82 2.48
C LYS A 42 -17.06 -3.15 1.28
N LEU A 43 -15.77 -3.31 1.54
CA LEU A 43 -14.77 -3.72 0.56
C LEU A 43 -14.72 -5.24 0.47
N HIS A 44 -14.50 -5.77 -0.72
CA HIS A 44 -14.33 -7.18 -0.99
C HIS A 44 -12.87 -7.42 -1.42
N PHE A 45 -12.10 -7.99 -0.51
CA PHE A 45 -10.70 -8.31 -0.75
C PHE A 45 -10.56 -9.64 -1.51
N VAL A 46 -9.36 -9.89 -1.98
CA VAL A 46 -8.98 -11.14 -2.66
C VAL A 46 -7.85 -11.83 -1.94
N VAL A 47 -7.66 -13.12 -2.22
CA VAL A 47 -6.49 -13.89 -1.81
C VAL A 47 -5.70 -14.23 -3.06
N HIS A 48 -4.43 -13.89 -3.09
CA HIS A 48 -3.48 -14.28 -4.12
C HIS A 48 -2.59 -15.40 -3.60
N ASP A 49 -2.51 -16.48 -4.35
CA ASP A 49 -1.66 -17.62 -4.07
C ASP A 49 -0.72 -17.91 -5.24
N PHE A 50 0.44 -18.50 -4.95
CA PHE A 50 1.39 -18.99 -5.94
C PHE A 50 1.24 -20.52 -6.06
N GLU A 51 0.35 -20.96 -6.93
CA GLU A 51 0.02 -22.37 -7.09
C GLU A 51 0.90 -23.02 -8.18
N PRO A 52 1.39 -24.25 -7.98
CA PRO A 52 2.17 -24.96 -8.99
C PRO A 52 1.39 -25.14 -10.30
N GLY A 53 2.07 -24.94 -11.43
CA GLY A 53 1.47 -25.10 -12.77
C GLY A 53 0.82 -23.82 -13.33
N TYR A 54 0.86 -22.70 -12.58
CA TYR A 54 0.46 -21.40 -13.09
C TYR A 54 1.67 -20.51 -13.34
N ASP A 55 1.64 -19.75 -14.43
CA ASP A 55 2.71 -18.79 -14.77
C ASP A 55 2.62 -17.48 -13.99
N THR A 56 1.53 -17.28 -13.25
CA THR A 56 1.26 -16.13 -12.41
C THR A 56 0.51 -16.55 -11.15
N TYR A 57 0.23 -15.60 -10.24
CA TYR A 57 -0.59 -15.88 -9.08
C TYR A 57 -2.05 -16.21 -9.45
N THR A 58 -2.69 -17.02 -8.64
CA THR A 58 -4.14 -17.26 -8.69
C THR A 58 -4.88 -16.27 -7.81
N GLU A 59 -6.18 -16.06 -8.08
CA GLU A 59 -7.02 -15.16 -7.30
C GLU A 59 -8.31 -15.86 -6.89
N LYS A 60 -8.69 -15.70 -5.62
CA LYS A 60 -9.95 -16.15 -5.08
C LYS A 60 -10.53 -15.12 -4.09
N PRO A 61 -11.85 -15.16 -3.77
CA PRO A 61 -12.44 -14.27 -2.78
C PRO A 61 -11.73 -14.35 -1.43
N GLY A 62 -11.44 -13.19 -0.86
CA GLY A 62 -10.84 -13.03 0.46
C GLY A 62 -11.84 -12.51 1.48
N TYR A 63 -11.36 -11.80 2.50
CA TYR A 63 -12.19 -11.17 3.53
C TYR A 63 -12.96 -9.97 2.97
N SER A 64 -14.02 -9.59 3.66
CA SER A 64 -14.69 -8.30 3.48
C SER A 64 -14.43 -7.41 4.69
N TRP A 65 -14.25 -6.11 4.45
CA TRP A 65 -13.99 -5.14 5.50
C TRP A 65 -14.62 -3.80 5.18
N ASP A 66 -15.14 -3.10 6.19
CA ASP A 66 -15.77 -1.81 5.96
C ASP A 66 -14.69 -0.71 5.86
N ALA A 67 -14.80 0.15 4.84
CA ALA A 67 -13.98 1.35 4.74
C ALA A 67 -14.44 2.38 5.77
N ASP A 68 -13.50 2.91 6.54
CA ASP A 68 -13.77 3.92 7.58
C ASP A 68 -14.10 5.29 6.98
N ILE A 69 -13.46 5.64 5.86
CA ILE A 69 -13.53 6.98 5.27
C ILE A 69 -13.39 6.91 3.74
N ALA A 70 -14.09 7.80 3.02
CA ALA A 70 -13.89 7.95 1.58
C ALA A 70 -12.65 8.80 1.29
N PHE A 71 -11.95 8.55 0.16
CA PHE A 71 -10.75 9.32 -0.23
C PHE A 71 -11.00 10.83 -0.25
N ALA A 72 -12.16 11.26 -0.73
CA ALA A 72 -12.53 12.67 -0.81
C ALA A 72 -12.65 13.33 0.59
N GLU A 73 -12.94 12.55 1.63
CA GLU A 73 -13.11 13.04 3.01
C GLU A 73 -11.78 13.05 3.79
N VAL A 74 -10.71 12.42 3.26
CA VAL A 74 -9.43 12.33 3.96
C VAL A 74 -8.74 13.69 4.00
N ASN A 75 -8.47 14.16 5.22
CA ASN A 75 -7.46 15.19 5.48
C ASN A 75 -6.13 14.51 5.81
N PRO A 76 -5.15 14.42 4.87
CA PRO A 76 -3.94 13.64 5.08
C PRO A 76 -3.01 14.26 6.14
N ALA A 77 -3.22 15.52 6.52
CA ALA A 77 -2.44 16.16 7.58
C ALA A 77 -2.68 15.52 8.96
N GLU A 78 -3.84 14.88 9.16
CA GLU A 78 -4.20 14.22 10.42
C GLU A 78 -3.51 12.87 10.63
N TYR A 79 -2.84 12.34 9.61
CA TYR A 79 -2.19 11.04 9.64
C TYR A 79 -0.67 11.17 9.68
N VAL A 80 -0.03 10.34 10.48
CA VAL A 80 1.44 10.36 10.63
C VAL A 80 2.14 9.49 9.60
N ALA A 81 1.47 8.46 9.08
CA ALA A 81 2.04 7.54 8.09
C ALA A 81 0.96 6.98 7.15
N LEU A 82 1.39 6.41 6.03
CA LEU A 82 0.56 5.83 4.97
C LEU A 82 0.97 4.40 4.67
N VAL A 83 -0.01 3.52 4.49
CA VAL A 83 0.18 2.17 3.95
C VAL A 83 -0.62 2.03 2.65
N VAL A 84 0.03 1.49 1.62
CA VAL A 84 -0.61 1.20 0.32
C VAL A 84 -0.44 -0.28 0.02
N PRO A 85 -1.48 -1.10 0.26
CA PRO A 85 -1.50 -2.51 -0.10
C PRO A 85 -1.59 -2.73 -1.60
N GLY A 86 -1.33 -3.96 -2.02
CA GLY A 86 -1.49 -4.39 -3.40
C GLY A 86 -2.82 -5.10 -3.68
N GLY A 87 -2.74 -6.27 -4.29
CA GLY A 87 -3.85 -6.86 -5.00
C GLY A 87 -4.12 -6.11 -6.29
N ARG A 88 -5.35 -6.18 -6.83
CA ARG A 88 -5.76 -5.42 -8.02
C ARG A 88 -6.26 -4.00 -7.71
N ALA A 89 -6.50 -3.68 -6.44
CA ALA A 89 -6.99 -2.34 -6.05
C ALA A 89 -6.15 -1.19 -6.63
N PRO A 90 -4.80 -1.21 -6.59
CA PRO A 90 -3.98 -0.15 -7.16
C PRO A 90 -4.21 0.13 -8.64
N GLU A 91 -4.65 -0.86 -9.41
CA GLU A 91 -4.90 -0.70 -10.86
C GLU A 91 -5.99 0.35 -11.15
N TYR A 92 -6.99 0.46 -10.29
CA TYR A 92 -8.09 1.39 -10.53
C TYR A 92 -8.11 2.58 -9.56
N ILE A 93 -7.70 2.42 -8.28
CA ILE A 93 -7.69 3.54 -7.34
C ILE A 93 -6.69 4.63 -7.77
N ARG A 94 -5.63 4.27 -8.52
CA ARG A 94 -4.67 5.23 -9.08
C ARG A 94 -5.31 6.29 -9.98
N ASN A 95 -6.47 6.00 -10.55
CA ASN A 95 -7.21 6.94 -11.40
C ASN A 95 -8.04 7.96 -10.58
N ASN A 96 -8.21 7.73 -9.29
CA ASN A 96 -8.89 8.66 -8.39
C ASN A 96 -7.98 9.84 -8.02
N ALA A 97 -8.46 11.07 -8.22
CA ALA A 97 -7.67 12.28 -7.96
C ALA A 97 -7.34 12.45 -6.47
N ASP A 98 -8.25 12.08 -5.58
CA ASP A 98 -8.03 12.18 -4.13
C ASP A 98 -7.03 11.14 -3.65
N CYS A 99 -7.02 9.92 -4.23
CA CYS A 99 -5.99 8.93 -3.97
C CYS A 99 -4.59 9.51 -4.28
N ARG A 100 -4.41 10.12 -5.45
CA ARG A 100 -3.13 10.74 -5.83
C ARG A 100 -2.76 11.91 -4.90
N ARG A 101 -3.73 12.77 -4.58
CA ARG A 101 -3.55 13.89 -3.62
C ARG A 101 -3.06 13.40 -2.25
N ILE A 102 -3.66 12.32 -1.75
CA ILE A 102 -3.25 11.73 -0.47
C ILE A 102 -1.80 11.24 -0.57
N VAL A 103 -1.48 10.43 -1.56
CA VAL A 103 -0.11 9.89 -1.75
C VAL A 103 0.91 11.03 -1.86
N GLN A 104 0.64 12.05 -2.70
CA GLN A 104 1.52 13.21 -2.87
C GLN A 104 1.81 13.90 -1.55
N HIS A 105 0.80 14.13 -0.72
CA HIS A 105 0.96 14.79 0.58
C HIS A 105 2.02 14.08 1.46
N PHE A 106 1.97 12.74 1.56
CA PHE A 106 2.92 12.01 2.41
C PHE A 106 4.36 12.14 1.93
N PHE A 107 4.57 12.15 0.61
CA PHE A 107 5.91 12.36 0.04
C PHE A 107 6.38 13.81 0.18
N GLU A 108 5.52 14.79 -0.07
CA GLU A 108 5.83 16.21 0.10
C GLU A 108 6.17 16.58 1.55
N GLN A 109 5.47 15.96 2.51
CA GLN A 109 5.71 16.17 3.93
C GLN A 109 6.76 15.23 4.52
N ASN A 110 7.41 14.41 3.70
CA ASN A 110 8.39 13.40 4.11
C ASN A 110 7.90 12.48 5.24
N LYS A 111 6.59 12.17 5.25
CA LYS A 111 5.98 11.23 6.20
C LYS A 111 6.21 9.80 5.76
N PRO A 112 6.36 8.83 6.70
CA PRO A 112 6.56 7.43 6.35
C PRO A 112 5.47 6.86 5.44
N VAL A 113 5.90 6.13 4.41
CA VAL A 113 5.03 5.42 3.47
C VAL A 113 5.48 3.97 3.34
N ALA A 114 4.58 3.04 3.60
CA ALA A 114 4.78 1.62 3.33
C ALA A 114 3.99 1.22 2.08
N GLN A 115 4.62 0.57 1.11
CA GLN A 115 3.93 0.05 -0.07
C GLN A 115 4.34 -1.39 -0.37
N ILE A 116 3.46 -2.17 -0.98
CA ILE A 116 3.72 -3.57 -1.28
C ILE A 116 3.03 -4.02 -2.58
N CYS A 117 3.62 -5.02 -3.24
CA CYS A 117 3.03 -5.76 -4.35
C CYS A 117 2.72 -4.85 -5.56
N HIS A 118 1.44 -4.59 -5.86
CA HIS A 118 1.00 -3.74 -6.97
C HIS A 118 0.83 -2.26 -6.59
N ALA A 119 1.07 -1.89 -5.33
CA ALA A 119 0.95 -0.51 -4.85
C ALA A 119 1.79 0.52 -5.65
N PRO A 120 2.97 0.18 -6.22
CA PRO A 120 3.72 1.13 -7.05
C PRO A 120 2.93 1.74 -8.20
N LEU A 121 1.87 1.07 -8.68
CA LEU A 121 1.00 1.63 -9.72
C LEU A 121 0.29 2.92 -9.24
N ALA A 122 -0.14 2.94 -7.97
CA ALA A 122 -0.75 4.13 -7.37
C ALA A 122 0.29 5.24 -7.11
N LEU A 123 1.48 4.86 -6.64
CA LEU A 123 2.58 5.81 -6.40
C LEU A 123 3.10 6.41 -7.71
N ALA A 124 3.22 5.60 -8.76
CA ALA A 124 3.61 6.06 -10.10
C ALA A 124 2.60 7.09 -10.66
N ALA A 125 1.30 6.80 -10.54
CA ALA A 125 0.25 7.71 -10.97
C ALA A 125 0.23 9.03 -10.17
N ALA A 126 0.69 9.01 -8.91
CA ALA A 126 0.89 10.21 -8.10
C ALA A 126 2.19 10.96 -8.45
N GLY A 127 3.08 10.39 -9.28
CA GLY A 127 4.32 11.01 -9.73
C GLY A 127 5.45 11.03 -8.69
N VAL A 128 5.38 10.19 -7.64
CA VAL A 128 6.29 10.26 -6.49
C VAL A 128 7.45 9.25 -6.54
N LEU A 129 7.49 8.37 -7.55
CA LEU A 129 8.51 7.31 -7.65
C LEU A 129 9.80 7.72 -8.34
N LYS A 130 9.82 8.83 -9.09
CA LYS A 130 11.02 9.24 -9.85
C LYS A 130 12.24 9.38 -8.95
N GLY A 131 13.31 8.65 -9.29
CA GLY A 131 14.57 8.65 -8.56
C GLY A 131 14.57 7.84 -7.26
N LYS A 132 13.48 7.16 -6.93
CA LYS A 132 13.39 6.27 -5.76
C LYS A 132 13.89 4.87 -6.06
N LYS A 133 14.39 4.17 -5.03
CA LYS A 133 14.57 2.72 -5.03
C LYS A 133 13.34 2.07 -4.43
N THR A 134 12.79 1.05 -5.09
CA THR A 134 11.59 0.39 -4.61
C THR A 134 11.53 -1.08 -4.98
N ALA A 135 11.03 -1.91 -4.07
CA ALA A 135 10.55 -3.24 -4.38
C ALA A 135 9.10 -3.17 -4.88
N ALA A 136 8.68 -4.18 -5.60
CA ALA A 136 7.33 -4.39 -6.08
C ALA A 136 7.12 -5.88 -6.36
N TYR A 137 5.88 -6.28 -6.64
CA TYR A 137 5.67 -7.57 -7.28
C TYR A 137 6.57 -7.68 -8.52
N PRO A 138 7.37 -8.75 -8.68
CA PRO A 138 8.45 -8.78 -9.69
C PRO A 138 8.01 -8.47 -11.11
N GLN A 139 6.79 -8.83 -11.49
CA GLN A 139 6.27 -8.57 -12.84
C GLN A 139 6.00 -7.08 -13.10
N LEU A 140 6.04 -6.23 -12.09
CA LEU A 140 5.92 -4.76 -12.21
C LEU A 140 7.28 -4.05 -12.41
N GLU A 141 8.36 -4.78 -12.56
CA GLU A 141 9.68 -4.18 -12.85
C GLU A 141 9.64 -3.17 -14.02
N PRO A 142 8.98 -3.49 -15.17
CA PRO A 142 8.85 -2.52 -16.26
C PRO A 142 8.10 -1.25 -15.88
N ASP A 143 7.01 -1.37 -15.08
CA ASP A 143 6.21 -0.22 -14.63
C ASP A 143 7.00 0.68 -13.68
N VAL A 144 7.72 0.08 -12.73
CA VAL A 144 8.60 0.78 -11.79
C VAL A 144 9.67 1.58 -12.54
N LYS A 145 10.32 0.94 -13.52
CA LYS A 145 11.34 1.60 -14.36
C LYS A 145 10.74 2.72 -15.23
N ALA A 146 9.56 2.49 -15.79
CA ALA A 146 8.84 3.50 -16.58
C ALA A 146 8.46 4.73 -15.74
N ALA A 147 8.19 4.54 -14.43
CA ALA A 147 7.95 5.62 -13.49
C ALA A 147 9.24 6.36 -13.06
N GLY A 148 10.41 5.96 -13.57
CA GLY A 148 11.71 6.56 -13.28
C GLY A 148 12.32 6.12 -11.95
N ALA A 149 11.88 4.98 -11.40
CA ALA A 149 12.43 4.38 -10.19
C ALA A 149 13.41 3.24 -10.51
N GLU A 150 14.28 2.94 -9.55
CA GLU A 150 15.14 1.76 -9.56
C GLU A 150 14.36 0.58 -8.92
N PHE A 151 14.15 -0.47 -9.68
CA PHE A 151 13.55 -1.71 -9.15
C PHE A 151 14.60 -2.53 -8.39
N VAL A 152 14.29 -2.88 -7.14
CA VAL A 152 15.15 -3.70 -6.29
C VAL A 152 14.38 -4.94 -5.83
N ASN A 153 14.80 -6.12 -6.28
CA ASN A 153 14.17 -7.38 -5.91
C ASN A 153 14.64 -7.83 -4.51
N SER A 154 14.03 -7.27 -3.47
CA SER A 154 14.33 -7.60 -2.08
C SER A 154 13.05 -7.64 -1.25
N GLU A 155 13.09 -8.37 -0.12
CA GLU A 155 11.95 -8.51 0.80
C GLU A 155 11.57 -7.19 1.52
N ALA A 156 12.53 -6.27 1.66
CA ALA A 156 12.29 -4.92 2.13
C ALA A 156 13.31 -3.98 1.52
N VAL A 157 12.86 -2.85 0.98
CA VAL A 157 13.70 -1.77 0.45
C VAL A 157 13.30 -0.47 1.11
N ILE A 158 14.28 0.21 1.70
CA ILE A 158 14.09 1.50 2.36
C ILE A 158 14.77 2.58 1.50
N ASP A 159 14.03 3.62 1.15
CA ASP A 159 14.56 4.82 0.48
C ASP A 159 13.92 6.08 1.06
N GLY A 160 14.63 6.70 1.99
CA GLY A 160 14.13 7.85 2.74
C GLY A 160 12.88 7.49 3.54
N ASN A 161 11.77 8.12 3.22
CA ASN A 161 10.48 7.88 3.88
C ASN A 161 9.68 6.70 3.29
N LEU A 162 10.19 6.02 2.25
CA LEU A 162 9.51 4.90 1.59
C LEU A 162 10.09 3.57 2.05
N VAL A 163 9.22 2.65 2.51
CA VAL A 163 9.53 1.24 2.71
C VAL A 163 8.67 0.42 1.76
N SER A 164 9.30 -0.45 1.00
CA SER A 164 8.63 -1.23 -0.04
C SER A 164 8.96 -2.72 0.04
N ALA A 165 8.02 -3.57 -0.40
CA ALA A 165 8.15 -5.03 -0.44
C ALA A 165 7.49 -5.62 -1.69
N ARG A 166 7.74 -6.91 -1.95
CA ARG A 166 7.31 -7.57 -3.18
C ARG A 166 5.90 -8.13 -3.11
N ALA A 167 5.59 -8.85 -2.02
CA ALA A 167 4.32 -9.53 -1.83
C ALA A 167 4.16 -9.98 -0.36
N TRP A 168 3.02 -10.56 -0.02
CA TRP A 168 2.67 -10.98 1.32
C TRP A 168 3.70 -11.86 2.06
N PRO A 169 4.55 -12.69 1.42
CA PRO A 169 5.62 -13.42 2.15
C PRO A 169 6.64 -12.49 2.81
N ASP A 170 6.79 -11.28 2.32
CA ASP A 170 7.76 -10.29 2.80
C ASP A 170 7.22 -9.43 3.98
N HIS A 171 5.98 -9.62 4.40
CA HIS A 171 5.33 -8.82 5.44
C HIS A 171 6.16 -8.60 6.71
N PRO A 172 6.81 -9.64 7.29
CA PRO A 172 7.58 -9.45 8.52
C PRO A 172 8.77 -8.50 8.35
N ALA A 173 9.49 -8.60 7.22
CA ALA A 173 10.61 -7.71 6.92
C ALA A 173 10.10 -6.28 6.64
N TRP A 174 9.07 -6.16 5.80
CA TRP A 174 8.45 -4.90 5.41
C TRP A 174 7.96 -4.08 6.61
N MET A 175 7.11 -4.66 7.46
CA MET A 175 6.54 -3.95 8.62
C MET A 175 7.58 -3.68 9.71
N ARG A 176 8.58 -4.56 9.87
CA ARG A 176 9.70 -4.31 10.80
C ARG A 176 10.45 -3.04 10.45
N GLU A 177 10.69 -2.79 9.17
CA GLU A 177 11.38 -1.58 8.74
C GLU A 177 10.47 -0.34 8.78
N PHE A 178 9.19 -0.50 8.44
CA PHE A 178 8.24 0.61 8.48
C PHE A 178 8.02 1.18 9.89
N ILE A 179 7.94 0.32 10.91
CA ILE A 179 7.72 0.74 12.31
C ILE A 179 8.93 1.51 12.88
N LYS A 180 10.11 1.39 12.28
CA LYS A 180 11.32 2.13 12.71
C LYS A 180 11.33 3.58 12.22
N LEU A 181 10.56 3.92 11.20
CA LEU A 181 10.44 5.28 10.66
C LEU A 181 9.49 6.12 11.49
#